data_d408fa329464379600bac44cd9a9ddd1
#
_entry.id   d408fa329464379600bac44cd9a9ddd1
#
_cell.length_a   1.000
_cell.length_b   1.000
_cell.length_c   1.000
_cell.angle_alpha   90.00
_cell.angle_beta   90.00
_cell.angle_gamma   90.00
#
_symmetry.space_group_name_H-M   'P 1'
#
loop_
_entity.id
_entity.type
_entity.pdbx_description
1 polymer ?
#
loop_
_entity_poly.entity_id
_entity_poly.type
_entity_poly.pdbx_seq_one_letter_code
_entity_poly.pdbx_strand_id
1 'polypeptide(L)'
;GNGAALVSWSGSMFEYLMPSIVMRAPADSVIEQTNRLIVRRQIDYAATLKTPWGVSESAYNARDLDFTYQYSNFGVPGLGLKRGLANDAVIAPYATALASMVDPQSATRNFERLEALGARGRYGFYEALDFTTQRVPSGESVAVIRAYMAHHQGMTITAIADVLLDGVMRRRFHAEPIVQATELLLQERVPRDVTVAAPTVSDIGPQVTSAQLATIQRVLEARKSIRAQPTRGSGGAAVFM
;
A
#
# COMPACT_ATOMS: atom_id res chain seq x y z
N GLY A 1 11.74 17.76 -3.86
CA GLY A 1 12.97 17.18 -4.41
C GLY A 1 12.71 15.79 -4.93
N ASN A 2 13.08 15.54 -6.18
CA ASN A 2 12.93 14.23 -6.80
C ASN A 2 14.00 13.30 -6.23
N GLY A 3 13.60 12.35 -5.37
CA GLY A 3 14.47 11.28 -4.89
C GLY A 3 14.16 9.98 -5.62
N ALA A 4 15.15 9.13 -5.82
CA ALA A 4 14.96 7.76 -6.27
C ALA A 4 14.57 6.88 -5.08
N ALA A 5 13.59 6.01 -5.26
CA ALA A 5 13.12 5.05 -4.26
C ALA A 5 12.79 3.72 -4.92
N LEU A 6 12.86 2.66 -4.16
CA LEU A 6 12.34 1.36 -4.59
C LEU A 6 10.82 1.45 -4.77
N VAL A 7 10.28 0.74 -5.75
CA VAL A 7 8.84 0.69 -6.02
C VAL A 7 8.33 -0.68 -5.56
N SER A 8 7.25 -0.68 -4.78
CA SER A 8 6.61 -1.91 -4.32
C SER A 8 5.45 -2.33 -5.23
N TRP A 9 4.75 -3.40 -4.88
CA TRP A 9 3.57 -3.82 -5.65
C TRP A 9 2.37 -2.93 -5.41
N SER A 10 1.94 -2.76 -4.15
CA SER A 10 0.74 -1.99 -3.82
C SER A 10 1.02 -0.54 -3.43
N GLY A 11 2.23 -0.17 -3.08
CA GLY A 11 2.53 1.17 -2.57
C GLY A 11 2.03 1.41 -1.15
N SER A 12 1.78 0.33 -0.40
CA SER A 12 1.31 0.38 0.99
C SER A 12 2.47 0.66 1.96
N MET A 13 2.16 1.30 3.08
CA MET A 13 3.14 1.51 4.15
C MET A 13 3.69 0.18 4.69
N PHE A 14 2.86 -0.86 4.75
CA PHE A 14 3.22 -2.20 5.17
C PHE A 14 4.39 -2.76 4.35
N GLU A 15 4.26 -2.78 3.02
CA GLU A 15 5.29 -3.34 2.14
C GLU A 15 6.66 -2.69 2.33
N TYR A 16 6.67 -1.40 2.66
CA TYR A 16 7.92 -0.65 2.81
C TYR A 16 8.51 -0.74 4.22
N LEU A 17 7.69 -0.63 5.26
CA LEU A 17 8.20 -0.39 6.61
C LEU A 17 8.07 -1.59 7.56
N MET A 18 7.28 -2.61 7.23
CA MET A 18 7.21 -3.81 8.08
C MET A 18 8.58 -4.48 8.27
N PRO A 19 9.42 -4.62 7.24
CA PRO A 19 10.77 -5.16 7.43
C PRO A 19 11.61 -4.35 8.43
N SER A 20 11.39 -3.04 8.52
CA SER A 20 12.14 -2.14 9.40
C SER A 20 11.87 -2.38 10.90
N ILE A 21 10.87 -3.18 11.25
CA ILE A 21 10.64 -3.62 12.65
C ILE A 21 11.86 -4.40 13.17
N VAL A 22 12.50 -5.17 12.33
CA VAL A 22 13.67 -5.99 12.69
C VAL A 22 14.93 -5.63 11.91
N MET A 23 14.78 -5.17 10.66
CA MET A 23 15.92 -4.83 9.80
C MET A 23 16.29 -3.36 9.96
N ARG A 24 17.56 -3.10 10.26
CA ARG A 24 18.12 -1.74 10.23
C ARG A 24 18.44 -1.35 8.80
N ALA A 25 17.96 -0.19 8.38
CA ALA A 25 18.39 0.46 7.16
C ALA A 25 19.69 1.25 7.45
N PRO A 26 20.85 0.89 6.88
CA PRO A 26 22.07 1.65 7.07
C PRO A 26 21.92 3.09 6.58
N ALA A 27 22.58 4.03 7.25
CA ALA A 27 22.56 5.43 6.86
C ALA A 27 22.99 5.61 5.40
N ASP A 28 22.28 6.47 4.66
CA ASP A 28 22.47 6.74 3.23
C ASP A 28 22.29 5.54 2.28
N SER A 29 21.74 4.43 2.78
CA SER A 29 21.38 3.30 1.91
C SER A 29 20.15 3.58 1.07
N VAL A 30 19.96 2.84 -0.03
CA VAL A 30 18.75 2.86 -0.86
C VAL A 30 17.50 2.60 -0.02
N ILE A 31 17.58 1.69 0.95
CA ILE A 31 16.46 1.33 1.82
C ILE A 31 16.10 2.51 2.74
N GLU A 32 17.09 3.13 3.38
CA GLU A 32 16.84 4.28 4.25
C GLU A 32 16.24 5.46 3.49
N GLN A 33 16.82 5.76 2.31
CA GLN A 33 16.29 6.80 1.45
C GLN A 33 14.86 6.49 1.00
N THR A 34 14.59 5.24 0.63
CA THR A 34 13.24 4.77 0.27
C THR A 34 12.28 5.00 1.43
N ASN A 35 12.60 4.55 2.65
CA ASN A 35 11.75 4.70 3.82
C ASN A 35 11.38 6.16 4.10
N ARG A 36 12.35 7.07 4.01
CA ARG A 36 12.11 8.52 4.18
C ARG A 36 11.20 9.09 3.09
N LEU A 37 11.43 8.71 1.84
CA LEU A 37 10.64 9.20 0.71
C LEU A 37 9.20 8.69 0.76
N ILE A 38 9.00 7.42 1.16
CA ILE A 38 7.67 6.84 1.29
C ILE A 38 6.84 7.56 2.36
N VAL A 39 7.41 7.79 3.54
CA VAL A 39 6.70 8.53 4.61
C VAL A 39 6.34 9.94 4.13
N ARG A 40 7.26 10.66 3.52
CA ARG A 40 6.98 11.99 2.95
C ARG A 40 5.88 11.94 1.88
N ARG A 41 5.95 10.98 0.96
CA ARG A 41 4.96 10.84 -0.10
C ARG A 41 3.56 10.49 0.44
N GLN A 42 3.48 9.67 1.50
CA GLN A 42 2.24 9.38 2.21
C GLN A 42 1.63 10.65 2.80
N ILE A 43 2.44 11.49 3.44
CA ILE A 43 2.01 12.77 4.02
C ILE A 43 1.52 13.72 2.92
N ASP A 44 2.29 13.88 1.85
CA ASP A 44 1.94 14.76 0.73
C ASP A 44 0.64 14.33 0.04
N TYR A 45 0.48 13.02 -0.19
CA TYR A 45 -0.73 12.48 -0.80
C TYR A 45 -1.96 12.69 0.08
N ALA A 46 -1.87 12.41 1.37
CA ALA A 46 -2.95 12.63 2.31
C ALA A 46 -3.35 14.11 2.41
N ALA A 47 -2.39 15.04 2.27
CA ALA A 47 -2.68 16.47 2.21
C ALA A 47 -3.56 16.83 0.99
N THR A 48 -3.36 16.18 -0.16
CA THR A 48 -4.22 16.37 -1.33
C THR A 48 -5.64 15.86 -1.11
N LEU A 49 -5.81 14.80 -0.31
CA LEU A 49 -7.09 14.21 0.06
C LEU A 49 -7.74 14.89 1.27
N LYS A 50 -7.01 15.77 1.97
CA LYS A 50 -7.41 16.40 3.24
C LYS A 50 -7.73 15.39 4.35
N THR A 51 -7.04 14.26 4.37
CA THR A 51 -7.20 13.18 5.35
C THR A 51 -5.95 13.05 6.24
N PRO A 52 -5.99 12.29 7.35
CA PRO A 52 -4.79 11.72 7.93
C PRO A 52 -4.06 10.88 6.89
N TRP A 53 -2.76 10.64 7.11
CA TRP A 53 -1.97 9.77 6.25
C TRP A 53 -1.83 8.36 6.84
N GLY A 54 -1.36 7.41 6.05
CA GLY A 54 -1.17 6.02 6.48
C GLY A 54 -1.95 5.05 5.61
N VAL A 55 -1.94 5.29 4.27
CA VAL A 55 -2.53 4.35 3.32
C VAL A 55 -1.74 3.05 3.35
N SER A 56 -2.43 1.97 3.70
CA SER A 56 -1.83 0.63 3.77
C SER A 56 -2.92 -0.42 3.63
N GLU A 57 -2.51 -1.69 3.47
CA GLU A 57 -3.48 -2.77 3.45
C GLU A 57 -4.21 -2.88 4.78
N SER A 58 -5.51 -3.10 4.72
CA SER A 58 -6.36 -3.15 5.91
C SER A 58 -7.76 -3.67 5.59
N ALA A 59 -8.56 -3.90 6.63
CA ALA A 59 -9.99 -4.00 6.47
C ALA A 59 -10.59 -2.63 6.08
N TYR A 60 -11.71 -2.64 5.37
CA TYR A 60 -12.39 -1.44 4.87
C TYR A 60 -13.91 -1.58 5.01
N ASN A 61 -14.66 -0.52 4.72
CA ASN A 61 -16.11 -0.49 4.94
C ASN A 61 -16.90 -1.24 3.84
N ALA A 62 -16.57 -2.51 3.64
CA ALA A 62 -17.40 -3.48 2.94
C ALA A 62 -17.50 -4.73 3.81
N ARG A 63 -18.64 -5.39 3.76
CA ARG A 63 -18.90 -6.60 4.56
C ARG A 63 -19.47 -7.71 3.68
N ASP A 64 -19.17 -8.94 4.04
CA ASP A 64 -19.82 -10.13 3.48
C ASP A 64 -21.18 -10.38 4.12
N LEU A 65 -21.81 -11.50 3.76
CA LEU A 65 -23.11 -11.89 4.29
C LEU A 65 -23.08 -12.21 5.80
N ASP A 66 -21.91 -12.53 6.34
CA ASP A 66 -21.70 -12.80 7.76
C ASP A 66 -21.30 -11.52 8.54
N PHE A 67 -21.43 -10.34 7.91
CA PHE A 67 -21.05 -9.03 8.44
C PHE A 67 -19.57 -8.89 8.77
N THR A 68 -18.69 -9.74 8.22
CA THR A 68 -17.24 -9.63 8.37
C THR A 68 -16.71 -8.55 7.43
N TYR A 69 -15.87 -7.65 7.95
CA TYR A 69 -15.19 -6.66 7.14
C TYR A 69 -14.29 -7.33 6.10
N GLN A 70 -14.35 -6.81 4.89
CA GLN A 70 -13.44 -7.22 3.82
C GLN A 70 -12.07 -6.59 4.00
N TYR A 71 -11.04 -7.22 3.44
CA TYR A 71 -9.64 -6.79 3.52
C TYR A 71 -9.06 -6.60 2.12
N SER A 72 -8.27 -5.55 1.92
CA SER A 72 -7.62 -5.30 0.62
C SER A 72 -6.30 -4.53 0.78
N ASN A 73 -5.52 -4.53 -0.30
CA ASN A 73 -4.29 -3.77 -0.42
C ASN A 73 -4.60 -2.37 -0.95
N PHE A 74 -4.39 -1.37 -0.11
CA PHE A 74 -4.43 0.04 -0.47
C PHE A 74 -3.02 0.61 -0.51
N GLY A 75 -2.80 1.59 -1.38
CA GLY A 75 -1.49 2.21 -1.52
C GLY A 75 -1.55 3.58 -2.18
N VAL A 76 -0.44 4.28 -2.14
CA VAL A 76 -0.33 5.62 -2.70
C VAL A 76 0.06 5.57 -4.17
N PRO A 77 -0.65 6.28 -5.06
CA PRO A 77 -0.27 6.40 -6.47
C PRO A 77 1.17 6.86 -6.67
N GLY A 78 1.89 6.17 -7.54
CA GLY A 78 3.30 6.42 -7.82
C GLY A 78 4.27 5.71 -6.87
N LEU A 79 3.79 5.05 -5.82
CA LEU A 79 4.60 4.20 -4.96
C LEU A 79 4.42 2.70 -5.25
N GLY A 80 3.42 2.32 -6.02
CA GLY A 80 3.12 0.93 -6.36
C GLY A 80 2.88 0.72 -7.83
N LEU A 81 3.09 -0.52 -8.28
CA LEU A 81 2.84 -0.98 -9.65
C LEU A 81 1.35 -1.34 -9.87
N LYS A 82 0.62 -1.63 -8.80
CA LYS A 82 -0.81 -1.94 -8.84
C LYS A 82 -1.61 -0.77 -9.44
N ARG A 83 -2.59 -1.09 -10.26
CA ARG A 83 -3.49 -0.09 -10.85
C ARG A 83 -4.65 0.23 -9.90
N GLY A 84 -5.24 1.41 -10.06
CA GLY A 84 -6.43 1.81 -9.30
C GLY A 84 -6.15 2.27 -7.87
N LEU A 85 -4.91 2.57 -7.51
CA LEU A 85 -4.54 3.01 -6.16
C LEU A 85 -5.23 4.31 -5.72
N ALA A 86 -5.64 5.16 -6.67
CA ALA A 86 -6.35 6.41 -6.38
C ALA A 86 -7.86 6.23 -6.17
N ASN A 87 -8.41 5.03 -6.38
CA ASN A 87 -9.86 4.79 -6.30
C ASN A 87 -10.35 4.68 -4.86
N ASP A 88 -9.46 4.41 -3.92
CA ASP A 88 -9.76 4.17 -2.52
C ASP A 88 -8.93 5.08 -1.62
N ALA A 89 -9.55 5.54 -0.54
CA ALA A 89 -8.91 6.35 0.49
C ALA A 89 -9.13 5.70 1.85
N VAL A 90 -8.32 4.67 2.15
CA VAL A 90 -8.38 3.92 3.41
C VAL A 90 -7.09 4.14 4.18
N ILE A 91 -7.21 4.63 5.40
CA ILE A 91 -6.10 4.99 6.27
C ILE A 91 -6.04 4.02 7.45
N ALA A 92 -4.91 3.35 7.61
CA ALA A 92 -4.69 2.38 8.67
C ALA A 92 -3.77 2.97 9.77
N PRO A 93 -4.22 3.07 11.03
CA PRO A 93 -3.40 3.63 12.11
C PRO A 93 -2.08 2.91 12.35
N TYR A 94 -1.99 1.60 12.13
CA TYR A 94 -0.74 0.86 12.28
C TYR A 94 0.36 1.34 11.31
N ALA A 95 -0.02 1.87 10.15
CA ALA A 95 0.91 2.47 9.20
C ALA A 95 1.60 3.71 9.78
N THR A 96 0.87 4.49 10.59
CA THR A 96 1.45 5.60 11.36
C THR A 96 2.46 5.09 12.39
N ALA A 97 2.16 3.98 13.06
CA ALA A 97 3.09 3.37 14.00
C ALA A 97 4.38 2.89 13.30
N LEU A 98 4.27 2.23 12.16
CA LEU A 98 5.45 1.84 11.37
C LEU A 98 6.29 3.07 10.97
N ALA A 99 5.63 4.13 10.51
CA ALA A 99 6.30 5.35 10.11
C ALA A 99 6.98 6.09 11.28
N SER A 100 6.57 5.85 12.53
CA SER A 100 7.23 6.43 13.71
C SER A 100 8.71 6.04 13.82
N MET A 101 9.10 4.91 13.26
CA MET A 101 10.51 4.48 13.19
C MET A 101 11.36 5.34 12.23
N VAL A 102 10.72 6.15 11.38
CA VAL A 102 11.34 7.02 10.37
C VAL A 102 11.16 8.50 10.73
N ASP A 103 9.94 8.91 11.08
CA ASP A 103 9.58 10.27 11.47
C ASP A 103 8.61 10.24 12.66
N PRO A 104 9.13 10.14 13.89
CA PRO A 104 8.30 10.02 15.08
C PRO A 104 7.46 11.28 15.35
N GLN A 105 7.94 12.47 14.97
CA GLN A 105 7.21 13.71 15.19
C GLN A 105 5.96 13.80 14.30
N SER A 106 6.10 13.48 13.02
CA SER A 106 4.97 13.46 12.09
C SER A 106 3.97 12.35 12.45
N ALA A 107 4.46 11.19 12.92
CA ALA A 107 3.62 10.11 13.41
C ALA A 107 2.78 10.52 14.62
N THR A 108 3.36 11.20 15.61
CA THR A 108 2.63 11.70 16.79
C THR A 108 1.49 12.63 16.38
N ARG A 109 1.78 13.63 15.55
CA ARG A 109 0.74 14.54 15.04
C ARG A 109 -0.36 13.82 14.26
N ASN A 110 -0.01 12.76 13.55
CA ASN A 110 -1.00 11.99 12.79
C ASN A 110 -1.88 11.13 13.71
N PHE A 111 -1.32 10.56 14.78
CA PHE A 111 -2.11 9.86 15.80
C PHE A 111 -3.15 10.78 16.46
N GLU A 112 -2.79 12.02 16.76
CA GLU A 112 -3.74 13.02 17.27
C GLU A 112 -4.88 13.29 16.29
N ARG A 113 -4.58 13.40 14.99
CA ARG A 113 -5.60 13.56 13.94
C ARG A 113 -6.51 12.34 13.82
N LEU A 114 -5.95 11.13 13.89
CA LEU A 114 -6.69 9.88 13.85
C LEU A 114 -7.62 9.75 15.08
N GLU A 115 -7.13 10.09 16.27
CA GLU A 115 -7.92 10.10 17.51
C GLU A 115 -9.09 11.08 17.42
N ALA A 116 -8.87 12.29 16.91
CA ALA A 116 -9.92 13.31 16.74
C ALA A 116 -11.05 12.85 15.78
N LEU A 117 -10.78 11.89 14.89
CA LEU A 117 -11.75 11.26 13.99
C LEU A 117 -12.40 10.00 14.57
N GLY A 118 -12.16 9.70 15.85
CA GLY A 118 -12.76 8.55 16.53
C GLY A 118 -12.08 7.20 16.23
N ALA A 119 -10.85 7.23 15.70
CA ALA A 119 -10.10 5.99 15.42
C ALA A 119 -9.61 5.26 16.66
N ARG A 120 -9.72 5.85 17.87
CA ARG A 120 -9.28 5.23 19.11
C ARG A 120 -10.44 4.58 19.85
N GLY A 121 -10.27 3.33 20.26
CA GLY A 121 -11.19 2.57 21.09
C GLY A 121 -10.56 2.11 22.40
N ARG A 122 -11.27 1.22 23.09
CA ARG A 122 -10.84 0.70 24.41
C ARG A 122 -9.47 0.02 24.38
N TYR A 123 -9.14 -0.67 23.28
CA TYR A 123 -7.93 -1.48 23.17
C TYR A 123 -6.85 -0.84 22.27
N GLY A 124 -6.91 0.47 22.02
CA GLY A 124 -6.02 1.19 21.14
C GLY A 124 -6.73 1.66 19.86
N PHE A 125 -5.95 1.91 18.82
CA PHE A 125 -6.51 2.34 17.54
C PHE A 125 -7.22 1.19 16.83
N TYR A 126 -8.40 1.51 16.26
CA TYR A 126 -9.13 0.61 15.38
C TYR A 126 -8.35 0.33 14.09
N GLU A 127 -8.86 -0.60 13.32
CA GLU A 127 -8.20 -1.15 12.13
C GLU A 127 -7.95 -0.10 11.04
N ALA A 128 -8.97 0.68 10.68
CA ALA A 128 -8.86 1.68 9.62
C ALA A 128 -9.94 2.75 9.70
N LEU A 129 -9.71 3.83 8.93
CA LEU A 129 -10.68 4.85 8.57
C LEU A 129 -10.86 4.86 7.07
N ASP A 130 -12.07 4.59 6.58
CA ASP A 130 -12.41 4.58 5.16
C ASP A 130 -13.07 5.91 4.76
N PHE A 131 -12.37 6.69 3.94
CA PHE A 131 -12.82 7.97 3.38
C PHE A 131 -13.37 7.83 1.95
N THR A 132 -13.44 6.61 1.43
CA THR A 132 -13.94 6.37 0.06
C THR A 132 -15.41 6.71 -0.02
N THR A 133 -15.77 7.72 -0.81
CA THR A 133 -17.11 8.34 -0.84
C THR A 133 -18.25 7.32 -0.98
N GLN A 134 -18.04 6.26 -1.76
CA GLN A 134 -19.04 5.21 -2.00
C GLN A 134 -19.28 4.30 -0.78
N ARG A 135 -18.41 4.37 0.21
CA ARG A 135 -18.45 3.50 1.40
C ARG A 135 -18.64 4.26 2.71
N VAL A 136 -18.63 5.59 2.65
CA VAL A 136 -18.91 6.42 3.83
C VAL A 136 -20.42 6.49 4.05
N PRO A 137 -20.93 6.23 5.27
CA PRO A 137 -22.36 6.33 5.58
C PRO A 137 -22.90 7.76 5.35
N SER A 138 -24.17 7.85 4.97
CA SER A 138 -24.83 9.14 4.75
C SER A 138 -24.79 10.02 6.00
N GLY A 139 -24.32 11.26 5.84
CA GLY A 139 -24.18 12.21 6.95
C GLY A 139 -22.87 12.13 7.72
N GLU A 140 -22.02 11.14 7.43
CA GLU A 140 -20.71 11.00 8.04
C GLU A 140 -19.61 11.52 7.09
N SER A 141 -18.45 11.84 7.63
CA SER A 141 -17.26 12.23 6.85
C SER A 141 -16.28 11.08 6.65
N VAL A 142 -16.42 10.00 7.44
CA VAL A 142 -15.54 8.84 7.43
C VAL A 142 -16.25 7.63 8.03
N ALA A 143 -15.94 6.44 7.54
CA ALA A 143 -16.35 5.19 8.16
C ALA A 143 -15.22 4.62 9.02
N VAL A 144 -15.44 4.48 10.33
CA VAL A 144 -14.47 3.87 11.26
C VAL A 144 -14.64 2.35 11.26
N ILE A 145 -13.59 1.63 10.91
CA ILE A 145 -13.55 0.16 10.86
C ILE A 145 -13.23 -0.37 12.26
N ARG A 146 -14.26 -0.60 13.05
CA ARG A 146 -14.16 -0.96 14.48
C ARG A 146 -13.80 -2.44 14.66
N ALA A 147 -12.62 -2.81 14.19
CA ALA A 147 -12.01 -4.11 14.34
C ALA A 147 -10.57 -3.95 14.86
N TYR A 148 -9.97 -5.05 15.28
CA TYR A 148 -8.56 -5.11 15.69
C TYR A 148 -7.95 -6.37 15.05
N MET A 149 -6.96 -6.18 14.20
CA MET A 149 -6.20 -7.30 13.63
C MET A 149 -4.94 -7.54 14.43
N ALA A 150 -4.72 -8.77 14.86
CA ALA A 150 -3.61 -9.12 15.73
C ALA A 150 -2.24 -8.72 15.17
N HIS A 151 -2.01 -8.95 13.87
CA HIS A 151 -0.74 -8.60 13.23
C HIS A 151 -0.54 -7.08 13.13
N HIS A 152 -1.58 -6.28 12.86
CA HIS A 152 -1.49 -4.82 12.85
C HIS A 152 -1.24 -4.23 14.23
N GLN A 153 -1.89 -4.79 15.26
CA GLN A 153 -1.63 -4.39 16.65
C GLN A 153 -0.22 -4.81 17.08
N GLY A 154 0.23 -5.99 16.69
CA GLY A 154 1.60 -6.46 16.94
C GLY A 154 2.65 -5.54 16.30
N MET A 155 2.47 -5.16 15.04
CA MET A 155 3.36 -4.20 14.36
C MET A 155 3.33 -2.82 15.03
N THR A 156 2.15 -2.35 15.46
CA THR A 156 2.00 -1.08 16.18
C THR A 156 2.82 -1.08 17.47
N ILE A 157 2.64 -2.09 18.31
CA ILE A 157 3.35 -2.20 19.60
C ILE A 157 4.85 -2.32 19.35
N THR A 158 5.27 -3.14 18.41
CA THR A 158 6.69 -3.39 18.13
C THR A 158 7.38 -2.14 17.57
N ALA A 159 6.73 -1.43 16.64
CA ALA A 159 7.28 -0.20 16.07
C ALA A 159 7.42 0.91 17.11
N ILE A 160 6.40 1.11 17.96
CA ILE A 160 6.47 2.09 19.06
C ILE A 160 7.53 1.69 20.08
N ALA A 161 7.60 0.41 20.45
CA ALA A 161 8.64 -0.09 21.37
C ALA A 161 10.05 0.11 20.78
N ASP A 162 10.22 -0.07 19.48
CA ASP A 162 11.50 0.15 18.81
C ASP A 162 11.96 1.61 18.92
N VAL A 163 11.03 2.56 18.75
CA VAL A 163 11.32 4.00 18.92
C VAL A 163 11.65 4.34 20.37
N LEU A 164 10.85 3.85 21.33
CA LEU A 164 11.01 4.18 22.75
C LEU A 164 12.24 3.52 23.38
N LEU A 165 12.66 2.36 22.87
CA LEU A 165 13.78 1.55 23.38
C LEU A 165 15.00 1.58 22.46
N ASP A 166 15.11 2.62 21.64
CA ASP A 166 16.25 2.87 20.77
C ASP A 166 16.63 1.68 19.88
N GLY A 167 15.68 1.14 19.15
CA GLY A 167 15.92 0.10 18.15
C GLY A 167 16.23 -1.28 18.74
N VAL A 168 15.64 -1.62 19.89
CA VAL A 168 15.95 -2.87 20.60
C VAL A 168 15.71 -4.13 19.76
N MET A 169 14.64 -4.16 18.95
CA MET A 169 14.33 -5.32 18.10
C MET A 169 15.33 -5.45 16.96
N ARG A 170 15.68 -4.34 16.34
CA ARG A 170 16.72 -4.28 15.29
C ARG A 170 18.09 -4.70 15.84
N ARG A 171 18.46 -4.24 17.03
CA ARG A 171 19.73 -4.68 17.66
C ARG A 171 19.77 -6.18 17.92
N ARG A 172 18.67 -6.77 18.40
CA ARG A 172 18.58 -8.22 18.63
C ARG A 172 18.69 -9.01 17.34
N PHE A 173 17.96 -8.61 16.31
CA PHE A 173 18.01 -9.27 15.00
C PHE A 173 19.39 -9.19 14.38
N HIS A 174 20.05 -8.05 14.41
CA HIS A 174 21.39 -7.84 13.87
C HIS A 174 22.52 -8.39 14.77
N ALA A 175 22.21 -8.94 15.96
CA ALA A 175 23.18 -9.68 16.76
C ALA A 175 23.39 -11.12 16.25
N GLU A 176 22.50 -11.64 15.40
CA GLU A 176 22.61 -12.98 14.83
C GLU A 176 23.73 -13.04 13.78
N PRO A 177 24.67 -14.02 13.88
CA PRO A 177 25.82 -14.11 12.98
C PRO A 177 25.44 -14.23 11.49
N ILE A 178 24.36 -14.92 11.15
CA ILE A 178 23.90 -15.08 9.78
C ILE A 178 23.38 -13.74 9.22
N VAL A 179 22.75 -12.90 10.04
CA VAL A 179 22.31 -11.56 9.66
C VAL A 179 23.51 -10.66 9.42
N GLN A 180 24.52 -10.69 10.33
CA GLN A 180 25.76 -9.93 10.19
C GLN A 180 26.51 -10.27 8.91
N ALA A 181 26.53 -11.54 8.52
CA ALA A 181 27.17 -11.99 7.28
C ALA A 181 26.50 -11.42 6.02
N THR A 182 25.23 -11.03 6.08
CA THR A 182 24.44 -10.50 4.96
C THR A 182 24.22 -8.98 5.00
N GLU A 183 24.66 -8.30 6.08
CA GLU A 183 24.44 -6.84 6.25
C GLU A 183 25.02 -5.99 5.11
N LEU A 184 26.08 -6.46 4.44
CA LEU A 184 26.66 -5.75 3.29
C LEU A 184 25.66 -5.56 2.16
N LEU A 185 24.69 -6.46 1.99
CA LEU A 185 23.64 -6.36 0.98
C LEU A 185 22.67 -5.19 1.24
N LEU A 186 22.60 -4.72 2.48
CA LEU A 186 21.75 -3.58 2.86
C LEU A 186 22.42 -2.21 2.62
N GLN A 187 23.71 -2.21 2.27
CA GLN A 187 24.51 -0.98 2.14
C GLN A 187 24.48 -0.38 0.74
N GLU A 188 23.67 -0.92 -0.17
CA GLU A 188 23.50 -0.36 -1.51
C GLU A 188 23.08 1.11 -1.43
N ARG A 189 23.72 1.97 -2.23
CA ARG A 189 23.50 3.41 -2.26
C ARG A 189 22.97 3.84 -3.63
N VAL A 190 22.11 4.83 -3.62
CA VAL A 190 21.71 5.51 -4.87
C VAL A 190 22.92 6.35 -5.36
N PRO A 191 23.31 6.23 -6.62
CA PRO A 191 24.33 7.10 -7.19
C PRO A 191 23.92 8.59 -7.02
N ARG A 192 24.84 9.43 -6.55
CA ARG A 192 24.57 10.86 -6.32
C ARG A 192 24.37 11.63 -7.63
N ASP A 193 25.05 11.17 -8.69
CA ASP A 193 25.02 11.79 -10.02
C ASP A 193 24.43 10.77 -11.02
N VAL A 194 23.11 10.69 -11.05
CA VAL A 194 22.42 9.94 -12.12
C VAL A 194 22.21 10.90 -13.27
N THR A 195 23.01 10.76 -14.33
CA THR A 195 22.68 11.34 -15.61
C THR A 195 21.46 10.60 -16.15
N VAL A 196 20.29 11.22 -16.04
CA VAL A 196 19.08 10.68 -16.68
C VAL A 196 19.28 10.84 -18.18
N ALA A 197 19.77 9.79 -18.84
CA ALA A 197 19.74 9.72 -20.29
C ALA A 197 18.26 9.63 -20.73
N ALA A 198 17.85 10.52 -21.62
CA ALA A 198 16.56 10.34 -22.26
C ALA A 198 16.58 8.98 -23.00
N PRO A 199 15.51 8.16 -22.87
CA PRO A 199 15.46 6.88 -23.56
C PRO A 199 15.66 7.11 -25.07
N THR A 200 16.62 6.41 -25.66
CA THR A 200 16.82 6.44 -27.11
C THR A 200 15.71 5.64 -27.79
N VAL A 201 15.47 5.90 -29.08
CA VAL A 201 14.43 5.19 -29.83
C VAL A 201 14.65 3.67 -29.84
N SER A 202 15.89 3.21 -29.63
CA SER A 202 16.25 1.78 -29.49
C SER A 202 15.80 1.17 -28.13
N ASP A 203 15.58 1.97 -27.09
CA ASP A 203 15.12 1.52 -25.78
C ASP A 203 13.59 1.39 -25.72
N ILE A 204 12.91 1.98 -26.69
CA ILE A 204 11.48 1.77 -26.92
C ILE A 204 11.39 0.47 -27.71
N GLY A 205 11.03 -0.65 -27.04
CA GLY A 205 10.83 -1.93 -27.70
C GLY A 205 9.99 -1.79 -28.97
N PRO A 206 9.97 -2.80 -29.87
CA PRO A 206 9.42 -2.68 -31.19
C PRO A 206 8.02 -2.05 -31.15
N GLN A 207 7.91 -0.88 -31.77
CA GLN A 207 6.61 -0.21 -31.85
C GLN A 207 5.65 -1.13 -32.58
N VAL A 208 4.51 -1.38 -31.98
CA VAL A 208 3.45 -2.14 -32.61
C VAL A 208 3.14 -1.48 -33.95
N THR A 209 3.48 -2.16 -35.06
CA THR A 209 3.25 -1.62 -36.39
C THR A 209 1.75 -1.47 -36.66
N SER A 210 1.38 -0.56 -37.55
CA SER A 210 -0.02 -0.40 -37.97
C SER A 210 -0.69 -1.70 -38.40
N ALA A 211 0.06 -2.63 -39.00
CA ALA A 211 -0.41 -3.98 -39.34
C ALA A 211 -0.71 -4.85 -38.11
N GLN A 212 0.09 -4.74 -37.04
CA GLN A 212 -0.13 -5.46 -35.79
C GLN A 212 -1.35 -4.86 -35.03
N LEU A 213 -1.51 -3.54 -35.05
CA LEU A 213 -2.70 -2.88 -34.48
C LEU A 213 -3.97 -3.30 -35.21
N ALA A 214 -3.96 -3.36 -36.54
CA ALA A 214 -5.09 -3.83 -37.35
C ALA A 214 -5.43 -5.31 -37.02
N THR A 215 -4.43 -6.14 -36.78
CA THR A 215 -4.62 -7.54 -36.39
C THR A 215 -5.24 -7.65 -35.01
N ILE A 216 -4.75 -6.87 -34.04
CA ILE A 216 -5.31 -6.83 -32.68
C ILE A 216 -6.78 -6.35 -32.70
N GLN A 217 -7.08 -5.32 -33.48
CA GLN A 217 -8.45 -4.82 -33.64
C GLN A 217 -9.39 -5.89 -34.23
N ARG A 218 -8.98 -6.61 -35.29
CA ARG A 218 -9.77 -7.71 -35.87
C ARG A 218 -10.04 -8.84 -34.87
N VAL A 219 -9.06 -9.19 -34.04
CA VAL A 219 -9.23 -10.21 -33.00
C VAL A 219 -10.20 -9.73 -31.92
N LEU A 220 -10.15 -8.46 -31.53
CA LEU A 220 -11.07 -7.88 -30.56
C LEU A 220 -12.51 -7.80 -31.09
N GLU A 221 -12.69 -7.48 -32.36
CA GLU A 221 -14.01 -7.45 -33.01
C GLU A 221 -14.59 -8.86 -33.19
N ALA A 222 -13.77 -9.83 -33.60
CA ALA A 222 -14.18 -11.23 -33.67
C ALA A 222 -14.63 -11.78 -32.31
N ARG A 223 -13.94 -11.41 -31.22
CA ARG A 223 -14.37 -11.75 -29.85
C ARG A 223 -15.70 -11.10 -29.45
N LYS A 224 -15.96 -9.87 -29.88
CA LYS A 224 -17.25 -9.20 -29.62
C LYS A 224 -18.39 -9.88 -30.36
N SER A 225 -18.18 -10.30 -31.61
CA SER A 225 -19.20 -11.01 -32.43
C SER A 225 -19.53 -12.39 -31.87
N ILE A 226 -18.55 -13.12 -31.34
CA ILE A 226 -18.76 -14.42 -30.68
C ILE A 226 -19.59 -14.26 -29.37
N ARG A 227 -19.36 -13.17 -28.62
CA ARG A 227 -20.13 -12.87 -27.41
C ARG A 227 -21.57 -12.38 -27.67
N ALA A 228 -21.85 -11.91 -28.86
CA ALA A 228 -23.15 -11.36 -29.25
C ALA A 228 -24.09 -12.42 -29.87
N GLN A 229 -23.66 -13.67 -30.06
CA GLN A 229 -24.55 -14.74 -30.53
C GLN A 229 -25.41 -15.23 -29.35
N PRO A 230 -26.75 -15.11 -29.43
CA PRO A 230 -27.61 -15.67 -28.41
C PRO A 230 -27.50 -17.19 -28.43
N THR A 231 -27.22 -17.78 -27.27
CA THR A 231 -27.32 -19.24 -27.08
C THR A 231 -28.72 -19.68 -27.45
N ARG A 232 -28.88 -20.41 -28.55
CA ARG A 232 -30.16 -21.09 -28.88
C ARG A 232 -30.43 -22.05 -27.75
N GLY A 233 -31.43 -21.76 -26.97
CA GLY A 233 -31.98 -22.63 -25.96
C GLY A 233 -32.55 -23.86 -26.64
N SER A 234 -31.97 -25.00 -26.38
CA SER A 234 -32.64 -26.30 -26.60
C SER A 234 -33.62 -26.49 -25.44
N GLY A 235 -34.90 -26.27 -25.72
CA GLY A 235 -35.95 -26.70 -24.84
C GLY A 235 -35.96 -28.25 -24.73
N GLY A 236 -35.97 -28.73 -23.52
CA GLY A 236 -36.15 -30.12 -23.19
C GLY A 236 -36.85 -30.22 -21.83
N ALA A 237 -38.20 -30.19 -21.87
CA ALA A 237 -39.00 -30.56 -20.74
C ALA A 237 -38.80 -32.05 -20.46
N ALA A 238 -38.48 -32.41 -19.21
CA ALA A 238 -38.70 -33.75 -18.69
C ALA A 238 -39.30 -33.61 -17.27
N VAL A 239 -40.60 -33.80 -17.21
CA VAL A 239 -41.33 -34.16 -16.00
C VAL A 239 -40.96 -35.58 -15.63
N PHE A 240 -40.60 -35.85 -14.37
CA PHE A 240 -40.89 -37.12 -13.69
C PHE A 240 -40.91 -36.93 -12.17
N MET A 241 -42.08 -37.24 -11.59
CA MET A 241 -42.55 -37.71 -10.28
C MET A 241 -41.64 -37.50 -9.07
#